data_1c72fb49616e27b3127fa37306f627bd
#
_entry.id   1c72fb49616e27b3127fa37306f627bd
#
_cell.length_a   1.000
_cell.length_b   1.000
_cell.length_c   1.000
_cell.angle_alpha   90.00
_cell.angle_beta   90.00
_cell.angle_gamma   90.00
#
_symmetry.space_group_name_H-M   'P 1'
#
loop_
_entity.id
_entity.type
_entity.pdbx_description
1 polymer ?
#
loop_
_entity_poly.entity_id
_entity_poly.type
_entity_poly.pdbx_seq_one_letter_code
_entity_poly.pdbx_strand_id
1 'polypeptide(L)'
;MADFELTQVCDGLQFPEGPVWMADGSVILTEMFGHRLTRVAPDGTKTTVAEIDGLPNGLALGPDGALYMCNNGGAFTPMQMGDLLFPGEFDPARYIGGRIQKVDIATGTVTDLYTHCGDIALRAPNDIVFDAHGGFWFTDHGVRAHRTADRTGIYYAKADGSFIEEVVFPVDSPNGIGLSPAGDRVYWAETHTGRVYQREVVSPGKVGPITPEVPTMMCGLPGYQLFDSLAVDGDGNVCVATLVNGGITVVSPAGEVVLFVPVDDRITTNICFGGPDFATAFITASSTGRLLKMQWPFKGLKLNYQ
;
A
#
# COMPACT_ATOMS: atom_id res chain seq x y z
N MET A 1 1.32 27.35 9.76
CA MET A 1 1.39 25.97 9.29
C MET A 1 2.52 25.32 10.09
N ALA A 2 2.34 24.12 10.61
CA ALA A 2 3.46 23.42 11.24
C ALA A 2 4.52 23.15 10.18
N ASP A 3 5.78 23.50 10.44
CA ASP A 3 6.88 23.17 9.56
C ASP A 3 7.23 21.69 9.81
N PHE A 4 6.99 20.84 8.81
CA PHE A 4 7.36 19.42 8.84
C PHE A 4 8.76 19.28 8.24
N GLU A 5 9.69 18.80 9.05
CA GLU A 5 11.06 18.53 8.60
C GLU A 5 11.13 17.11 8.00
N LEU A 6 11.11 17.05 6.67
CA LEU A 6 11.31 15.81 5.92
C LEU A 6 12.80 15.65 5.60
N THR A 7 13.37 14.52 5.97
CA THR A 7 14.77 14.16 5.69
C THR A 7 14.81 13.04 4.66
N GLN A 8 15.63 13.21 3.62
CA GLN A 8 15.89 12.16 2.64
C GLN A 8 16.74 11.04 3.26
N VAL A 9 16.26 9.79 3.15
CA VAL A 9 17.04 8.59 3.53
C VAL A 9 17.88 8.14 2.37
N CYS A 10 17.29 8.02 1.17
CA CYS A 10 17.99 7.73 -0.08
C CYS A 10 17.21 8.26 -1.28
N ASP A 11 17.84 8.21 -2.46
CA ASP A 11 17.27 8.55 -3.77
C ASP A 11 17.65 7.50 -4.83
N GLY A 12 17.29 7.78 -6.10
CA GLY A 12 17.62 6.92 -7.24
C GLY A 12 16.89 5.58 -7.24
N LEU A 13 15.75 5.51 -6.52
CA LEU A 13 14.83 4.38 -6.58
C LEU A 13 13.94 4.48 -7.82
N GLN A 14 13.53 3.33 -8.35
CA GLN A 14 12.72 3.25 -9.57
C GLN A 14 11.23 3.10 -9.21
N PHE A 15 10.59 4.21 -8.83
CA PHE A 15 9.21 4.29 -8.35
C PHE A 15 8.99 3.44 -7.09
N PRO A 16 9.51 3.90 -5.92
CA PRO A 16 9.42 3.17 -4.66
C PRO A 16 7.99 3.07 -4.15
N GLU A 17 7.61 1.86 -3.66
CA GLU A 17 6.30 1.53 -3.10
C GLU A 17 6.43 0.58 -1.92
N GLY A 18 5.32 0.30 -1.23
CA GLY A 18 5.20 -0.73 -0.20
C GLY A 18 6.30 -0.75 0.85
N PRO A 19 6.61 0.37 1.53
CA PRO A 19 7.69 0.39 2.51
C PRO A 19 7.32 -0.39 3.77
N VAL A 20 8.21 -1.26 4.23
CA VAL A 20 8.11 -2.02 5.48
C VAL A 20 9.34 -1.73 6.33
N TRP A 21 9.14 -1.15 7.51
CA TRP A 21 10.22 -0.96 8.47
C TRP A 21 10.58 -2.28 9.15
N MET A 22 11.87 -2.57 9.27
CA MET A 22 12.42 -3.78 9.84
C MET A 22 13.06 -3.50 11.21
N ALA A 23 13.07 -4.50 12.09
CA ALA A 23 13.58 -4.37 13.46
C ALA A 23 15.08 -3.99 13.54
N ASP A 24 15.85 -4.19 12.46
CA ASP A 24 17.25 -3.74 12.34
C ASP A 24 17.38 -2.25 11.97
N GLY A 25 16.26 -1.55 11.83
CA GLY A 25 16.18 -0.13 11.46
C GLY A 25 16.19 0.12 9.95
N SER A 26 16.35 -0.89 9.12
CA SER A 26 16.22 -0.76 7.68
C SER A 26 14.76 -0.66 7.23
N VAL A 27 14.55 -0.21 5.99
CA VAL A 27 13.25 -0.27 5.31
C VAL A 27 13.42 -1.16 4.10
N ILE A 28 12.56 -2.19 3.96
CA ILE A 28 12.44 -2.92 2.70
C ILE A 28 11.25 -2.32 1.94
N LEU A 29 11.44 -2.06 0.66
CA LEU A 29 10.42 -1.49 -0.22
C LEU A 29 10.47 -2.16 -1.60
N THR A 30 9.41 -1.98 -2.35
CA THR A 30 9.37 -2.36 -3.75
C THR A 30 9.88 -1.20 -4.61
N GLU A 31 10.61 -1.51 -5.67
CA GLU A 31 10.85 -0.59 -6.78
C GLU A 31 10.00 -1.08 -7.97
N MET A 32 8.83 -0.46 -8.17
CA MET A 32 7.85 -0.95 -9.13
C MET A 32 8.45 -1.05 -10.54
N PHE A 33 9.07 0.01 -11.05
CA PHE A 33 9.73 -0.01 -12.36
C PHE A 33 11.19 -0.48 -12.32
N GLY A 34 11.71 -0.75 -11.12
CA GLY A 34 12.99 -1.42 -10.91
C GLY A 34 12.87 -2.94 -10.91
N HIS A 35 11.64 -3.48 -10.89
CA HIS A 35 11.34 -4.93 -10.87
C HIS A 35 12.06 -5.66 -9.74
N ARG A 36 12.08 -5.08 -8.53
CA ARG A 36 12.83 -5.67 -7.40
C ARG A 36 12.30 -5.22 -6.05
N LEU A 37 12.71 -5.96 -5.01
CA LEU A 37 12.66 -5.52 -3.63
C LEU A 37 14.02 -4.97 -3.23
N THR A 38 14.02 -3.80 -2.61
CA THR A 38 15.24 -3.13 -2.15
C THR A 38 15.18 -2.91 -0.65
N ARG A 39 16.23 -3.32 0.06
CA ARG A 39 16.49 -2.94 1.45
C ARG A 39 17.28 -1.65 1.46
N VAL A 40 16.80 -0.67 2.19
CA VAL A 40 17.46 0.60 2.47
C VAL A 40 17.90 0.61 3.92
N ALA A 41 19.20 0.61 4.17
CA ALA A 41 19.77 0.69 5.51
C ALA A 41 19.57 2.10 6.11
N PRO A 42 19.72 2.28 7.44
CA PRO A 42 19.57 3.59 8.09
C PRO A 42 20.49 4.68 7.55
N ASP A 43 21.64 4.32 6.98
CA ASP A 43 22.62 5.23 6.33
C ASP A 43 22.30 5.51 4.86
N GLY A 44 21.20 4.96 4.32
CA GLY A 44 20.78 5.12 2.93
C GLY A 44 21.40 4.11 1.96
N THR A 45 22.25 3.20 2.42
CA THR A 45 22.81 2.14 1.57
C THR A 45 21.70 1.21 1.08
N LYS A 46 21.69 0.92 -0.23
CA LYS A 46 20.70 0.09 -0.90
C LYS A 46 21.26 -1.28 -1.27
N THR A 47 20.48 -2.34 -1.00
CA THR A 47 20.79 -3.70 -1.43
C THR A 47 19.54 -4.37 -1.99
N THR A 48 19.69 -5.11 -3.10
CA THR A 48 18.59 -5.90 -3.67
C THR A 48 18.31 -7.10 -2.78
N VAL A 49 17.03 -7.29 -2.40
CA VAL A 49 16.54 -8.46 -1.67
C VAL A 49 16.12 -9.55 -2.63
N ALA A 50 15.37 -9.19 -3.67
CA ALA A 50 14.87 -10.10 -4.69
C ALA A 50 14.60 -9.35 -6.00
N GLU A 51 14.83 -10.03 -7.13
CA GLU A 51 14.35 -9.59 -8.46
C GLU A 51 12.94 -10.15 -8.68
N ILE A 52 12.08 -9.37 -9.32
CA ILE A 52 10.64 -9.65 -9.44
C ILE A 52 10.20 -9.59 -10.90
N ASP A 53 9.56 -10.65 -11.38
CA ASP A 53 8.83 -10.58 -12.65
C ASP A 53 7.50 -9.87 -12.45
N GLY A 54 7.14 -8.97 -13.36
CA GLY A 54 5.96 -8.08 -13.23
C GLY A 54 6.31 -6.79 -12.50
N LEU A 55 5.33 -6.18 -11.84
CA LEU A 55 5.50 -4.91 -11.12
C LEU A 55 5.11 -5.08 -9.65
N PRO A 56 6.11 -5.19 -8.74
CA PRO A 56 5.86 -5.27 -7.31
C PRO A 56 5.27 -3.96 -6.78
N ASN A 57 4.34 -4.06 -5.80
CA ASN A 57 3.68 -2.91 -5.20
C ASN A 57 3.65 -3.04 -3.67
N GLY A 58 2.52 -3.20 -3.02
CA GLY A 58 2.41 -3.29 -1.57
C GLY A 58 3.14 -4.49 -0.97
N LEU A 59 3.70 -4.31 0.22
CA LEU A 59 4.44 -5.31 0.99
C LEU A 59 3.93 -5.38 2.42
N ALA A 60 3.94 -6.58 3.00
CA ALA A 60 3.76 -6.79 4.44
C ALA A 60 4.65 -7.92 4.95
N LEU A 61 5.11 -7.79 6.20
CA LEU A 61 5.81 -8.88 6.91
C LEU A 61 4.76 -9.87 7.44
N GLY A 62 4.95 -11.14 7.15
CA GLY A 62 4.04 -12.21 7.55
C GLY A 62 4.45 -12.94 8.83
N PRO A 63 3.59 -13.84 9.33
CA PRO A 63 3.77 -14.55 10.60
C PRO A 63 4.99 -15.49 10.61
N ASP A 64 5.50 -15.86 9.46
CA ASP A 64 6.67 -16.73 9.27
C ASP A 64 7.97 -15.98 9.01
N GLY A 65 7.92 -14.63 9.10
CA GLY A 65 9.06 -13.75 8.85
C GLY A 65 9.40 -13.54 7.37
N ALA A 66 8.59 -14.07 6.45
CA ALA A 66 8.69 -13.76 5.02
C ALA A 66 7.93 -12.48 4.67
N LEU A 67 8.27 -11.87 3.54
CA LEU A 67 7.47 -10.78 2.98
C LEU A 67 6.38 -11.34 2.06
N TYR A 68 5.22 -10.73 2.14
CA TYR A 68 4.10 -10.96 1.24
C TYR A 68 3.87 -9.73 0.40
N MET A 69 3.78 -9.92 -0.89
CA MET A 69 3.84 -8.86 -1.88
C MET A 69 2.66 -8.91 -2.84
N CYS A 70 2.03 -7.77 -3.03
CA CYS A 70 1.15 -7.54 -4.15
C CYS A 70 1.97 -7.30 -5.41
N ASN A 71 1.71 -8.06 -6.47
CA ASN A 71 2.31 -7.85 -7.78
C ASN A 71 1.19 -7.58 -8.78
N ASN A 72 1.19 -6.37 -9.36
CA ASN A 72 0.14 -5.96 -10.28
C ASN A 72 0.30 -6.53 -11.71
N GLY A 73 1.31 -7.38 -11.91
CA GLY A 73 1.50 -8.14 -13.14
C GLY A 73 1.90 -7.32 -14.37
N GLY A 74 2.23 -6.04 -14.22
CA GLY A 74 2.52 -5.16 -15.35
C GLY A 74 1.32 -4.32 -15.78
N ALA A 75 0.47 -3.93 -14.83
CA ALA A 75 -0.71 -3.09 -15.07
C ALA A 75 -0.36 -1.68 -15.58
N PHE A 76 0.89 -1.25 -15.46
CA PHE A 76 1.39 0.06 -15.89
C PHE A 76 2.66 -0.06 -16.70
N THR A 77 2.89 0.88 -17.61
CA THR A 77 4.19 1.09 -18.25
C THR A 77 4.92 2.26 -17.58
N PRO A 78 6.27 2.28 -17.54
CA PRO A 78 6.98 3.46 -17.06
C PRO A 78 6.83 4.61 -18.07
N MET A 79 6.49 5.79 -17.57
CA MET A 79 6.40 7.02 -18.36
C MET A 79 7.34 8.07 -17.77
N GLN A 80 8.40 8.40 -18.51
CA GLN A 80 9.38 9.41 -18.10
C GLN A 80 8.95 10.80 -18.57
N MET A 81 8.94 11.77 -17.65
CA MET A 81 8.68 13.19 -17.93
C MET A 81 9.78 14.05 -17.27
N GLY A 82 10.80 14.42 -18.04
CA GLY A 82 12.01 15.02 -17.47
C GLY A 82 12.70 14.05 -16.53
N ASP A 83 12.97 14.48 -15.31
CA ASP A 83 13.58 13.65 -14.26
C ASP A 83 12.53 12.87 -13.44
N LEU A 84 11.23 13.01 -13.75
CA LEU A 84 10.14 12.38 -13.02
C LEU A 84 9.65 11.11 -13.72
N LEU A 85 9.34 10.08 -12.93
CA LEU A 85 8.83 8.80 -13.38
C LEU A 85 7.36 8.64 -12.94
N PHE A 86 6.49 8.25 -13.87
CA PHE A 86 5.05 8.10 -13.64
C PHE A 86 4.54 6.74 -14.11
N PRO A 87 3.43 6.23 -13.54
CA PRO A 87 2.69 5.13 -14.13
C PRO A 87 2.03 5.60 -15.44
N GLY A 88 2.35 4.92 -16.52
CA GLY A 88 1.77 5.14 -17.85
C GLY A 88 0.65 4.16 -18.16
N GLU A 89 0.29 4.05 -19.43
CA GLU A 89 -0.82 3.24 -19.89
C GLU A 89 -0.55 1.72 -19.76
N PHE A 90 -1.61 0.95 -19.71
CA PHE A 90 -1.58 -0.50 -19.75
C PHE A 90 -1.13 -1.03 -21.10
N ASP A 91 -0.16 -1.94 -21.09
CA ASP A 91 0.28 -2.68 -22.28
C ASP A 91 -0.01 -4.18 -22.11
N PRO A 92 -1.02 -4.73 -22.79
CA PRO A 92 -1.37 -6.14 -22.65
C PRO A 92 -0.27 -7.10 -23.09
N ALA A 93 0.69 -6.67 -23.91
CA ALA A 93 1.80 -7.51 -24.33
C ALA A 93 2.85 -7.73 -23.24
N ARG A 94 2.87 -6.86 -22.23
CA ARG A 94 3.79 -6.94 -21.07
C ARG A 94 3.12 -7.48 -19.81
N TYR A 95 1.81 -7.62 -19.82
CA TYR A 95 1.04 -8.02 -18.65
C TYR A 95 1.09 -9.55 -18.44
N ILE A 96 1.55 -9.97 -17.27
CA ILE A 96 1.70 -11.37 -16.88
C ILE A 96 0.65 -11.86 -15.89
N GLY A 97 -0.35 -11.02 -15.56
CA GLY A 97 -1.41 -11.30 -14.58
C GLY A 97 -1.04 -10.88 -13.17
N GLY A 98 -2.05 -10.39 -12.43
CA GLY A 98 -1.92 -10.00 -11.03
C GLY A 98 -1.73 -11.22 -10.13
N ARG A 99 -0.98 -11.05 -9.03
CA ARG A 99 -0.71 -12.14 -8.09
C ARG A 99 -0.28 -11.66 -6.71
N ILE A 100 -0.48 -12.49 -5.72
CA ILE A 100 0.16 -12.36 -4.41
C ILE A 100 1.35 -13.31 -4.38
N GLN A 101 2.51 -12.80 -3.96
CA GLN A 101 3.76 -13.54 -3.88
C GLN A 101 4.32 -13.52 -2.46
N LYS A 102 5.00 -14.60 -2.10
CA LYS A 102 5.78 -14.72 -0.87
C LYS A 102 7.26 -14.64 -1.23
N VAL A 103 8.01 -13.85 -0.46
CA VAL A 103 9.45 -13.63 -0.67
C VAL A 103 10.21 -13.99 0.61
N ASP A 104 11.11 -14.95 0.49
CA ASP A 104 12.08 -15.28 1.54
C ASP A 104 13.17 -14.20 1.56
N ILE A 105 13.28 -13.47 2.66
CA ILE A 105 14.20 -12.33 2.78
C ILE A 105 15.67 -12.76 2.74
N ALA A 106 15.96 -13.96 3.25
CA ALA A 106 17.35 -14.41 3.37
C ALA A 106 17.90 -14.94 2.05
N THR A 107 17.06 -15.55 1.22
CA THR A 107 17.46 -16.19 -0.05
C THR A 107 17.06 -15.38 -1.28
N GLY A 108 16.13 -14.42 -1.15
CA GLY A 108 15.53 -13.74 -2.28
C GLY A 108 14.57 -14.61 -3.12
N THR A 109 14.20 -15.79 -2.61
CA THR A 109 13.31 -16.71 -3.33
C THR A 109 11.88 -16.16 -3.36
N VAL A 110 11.31 -16.06 -4.56
CA VAL A 110 9.94 -15.57 -4.81
C VAL A 110 9.06 -16.76 -5.20
N THR A 111 7.88 -16.85 -4.57
CA THR A 111 6.92 -17.93 -4.82
C THR A 111 5.53 -17.33 -5.02
N ASP A 112 4.82 -17.70 -6.08
CA ASP A 112 3.42 -17.34 -6.28
C ASP A 112 2.54 -18.04 -5.24
N LEU A 113 1.73 -17.25 -4.50
CA LEU A 113 0.83 -17.78 -3.50
C LEU A 113 -0.61 -17.81 -4.01
N TYR A 114 -1.07 -16.73 -4.63
CA TYR A 114 -2.39 -16.62 -5.25
C TYR A 114 -2.32 -15.89 -6.58
N THR A 115 -2.98 -16.44 -7.58
CA THR A 115 -3.20 -15.83 -8.91
C THR A 115 -4.70 -15.70 -9.24
N HIS A 116 -5.54 -16.41 -8.48
CA HIS A 116 -7.00 -16.46 -8.67
C HIS A 116 -7.72 -16.50 -7.33
N CYS A 117 -8.96 -16.02 -7.31
CA CYS A 117 -9.97 -16.27 -6.30
C CYS A 117 -11.12 -17.09 -6.94
N GLY A 118 -11.16 -18.41 -6.70
CA GLY A 118 -12.00 -19.31 -7.49
C GLY A 118 -11.65 -19.24 -8.98
N ASP A 119 -12.64 -18.95 -9.82
CA ASP A 119 -12.47 -18.81 -11.28
C ASP A 119 -12.06 -17.39 -11.72
N ILE A 120 -11.95 -16.45 -10.78
CA ILE A 120 -11.63 -15.04 -11.06
C ILE A 120 -10.13 -14.83 -10.93
N ALA A 121 -9.49 -14.46 -12.03
CA ALA A 121 -8.06 -14.08 -12.00
C ALA A 121 -7.86 -12.75 -11.26
N LEU A 122 -6.86 -12.66 -10.39
CA LEU A 122 -6.41 -11.40 -9.82
C LEU A 122 -5.89 -10.50 -10.94
N ARG A 123 -6.24 -9.21 -10.88
CA ARG A 123 -5.96 -8.26 -11.96
C ARG A 123 -4.71 -7.44 -11.70
N ALA A 124 -4.72 -6.66 -10.64
CA ALA A 124 -3.61 -5.82 -10.25
C ALA A 124 -3.59 -5.64 -8.72
N PRO A 125 -3.27 -6.70 -7.94
CA PRO A 125 -3.09 -6.55 -6.50
C PRO A 125 -2.20 -5.37 -6.17
N ASN A 126 -2.62 -4.55 -5.19
CA ASN A 126 -1.97 -3.27 -4.94
C ASN A 126 -1.39 -3.18 -3.53
N ASP A 127 -2.20 -3.23 -2.47
CA ASP A 127 -1.70 -3.07 -1.10
C ASP A 127 -2.20 -4.19 -0.19
N ILE A 128 -1.50 -4.41 0.96
CA ILE A 128 -1.68 -5.60 1.80
C ILE A 128 -1.43 -5.30 3.27
N VAL A 129 -2.27 -5.86 4.16
CA VAL A 129 -2.10 -5.78 5.61
C VAL A 129 -2.48 -7.09 6.28
N PHE A 130 -1.65 -7.58 7.21
CA PHE A 130 -1.93 -8.77 8.01
C PHE A 130 -2.82 -8.47 9.20
N ASP A 131 -3.73 -9.39 9.53
CA ASP A 131 -4.43 -9.41 10.81
C ASP A 131 -3.64 -10.18 11.89
N ALA A 132 -4.15 -10.18 13.12
CA ALA A 132 -3.53 -10.90 14.25
C ALA A 132 -3.75 -12.44 14.21
N HIS A 133 -4.47 -12.94 13.20
CA HIS A 133 -4.86 -14.35 13.08
C HIS A 133 -4.10 -15.11 11.97
N GLY A 134 -3.10 -14.46 11.36
CA GLY A 134 -2.27 -15.04 10.29
C GLY A 134 -2.89 -14.99 8.90
N GLY A 135 -4.01 -14.30 8.75
CA GLY A 135 -4.56 -13.93 7.46
C GLY A 135 -4.18 -12.51 7.06
N PHE A 136 -4.43 -12.16 5.82
CA PHE A 136 -4.16 -10.82 5.31
C PHE A 136 -5.29 -10.33 4.40
N TRP A 137 -5.51 -9.02 4.48
CA TRP A 137 -6.38 -8.28 3.60
C TRP A 137 -5.55 -7.65 2.49
N PHE A 138 -6.08 -7.63 1.28
CA PHE A 138 -5.42 -6.93 0.18
C PHE A 138 -6.44 -6.33 -0.78
N THR A 139 -5.98 -5.33 -1.52
CA THR A 139 -6.74 -4.68 -2.57
C THR A 139 -6.31 -5.20 -3.93
N ASP A 140 -7.24 -5.29 -4.86
CA ASP A 140 -6.95 -5.47 -6.28
C ASP A 140 -7.40 -4.21 -7.02
N HIS A 141 -6.44 -3.39 -7.44
CA HIS A 141 -6.71 -2.11 -8.10
C HIS A 141 -7.41 -2.27 -9.46
N GLY A 142 -7.24 -3.44 -10.08
CA GLY A 142 -7.69 -3.66 -11.44
C GLY A 142 -6.85 -2.94 -12.50
N VAL A 143 -7.09 -3.31 -13.73
CA VAL A 143 -6.42 -2.72 -14.90
C VAL A 143 -7.34 -1.70 -15.56
N ARG A 144 -6.78 -0.55 -15.90
CA ARG A 144 -7.43 0.47 -16.72
C ARG A 144 -6.78 0.54 -18.08
N ALA A 145 -7.57 0.44 -19.10
CA ALA A 145 -7.16 0.62 -20.49
C ALA A 145 -8.00 1.74 -21.11
N HIS A 146 -7.67 2.13 -22.34
CA HIS A 146 -8.22 3.33 -23.00
C HIS A 146 -9.75 3.54 -22.84
N ARG A 147 -10.57 2.50 -22.89
CA ARG A 147 -12.05 2.57 -22.79
C ARG A 147 -12.64 1.65 -21.74
N THR A 148 -11.84 0.94 -20.96
CA THR A 148 -12.29 -0.05 -19.98
C THR A 148 -11.58 0.16 -18.66
N ALA A 149 -12.28 -0.17 -17.59
CA ALA A 149 -11.71 -0.27 -16.25
C ALA A 149 -12.29 -1.53 -15.61
N ASP A 150 -11.43 -2.32 -15.00
CA ASP A 150 -11.88 -3.45 -14.19
C ASP A 150 -12.63 -2.92 -12.97
N ARG A 151 -13.67 -3.64 -12.56
CA ARG A 151 -14.22 -3.54 -11.22
C ARG A 151 -13.70 -4.72 -10.44
N THR A 152 -13.10 -4.42 -9.33
CA THR A 152 -12.42 -5.39 -8.48
C THR A 152 -12.89 -5.25 -7.05
N GLY A 153 -12.15 -5.78 -6.09
CA GLY A 153 -12.60 -5.85 -4.72
C GLY A 153 -11.51 -5.77 -3.68
N ILE A 154 -11.97 -5.97 -2.45
CA ILE A 154 -11.12 -6.20 -1.29
C ILE A 154 -11.16 -7.69 -1.00
N TYR A 155 -10.02 -8.29 -0.83
CA TYR A 155 -9.83 -9.72 -0.61
C TYR A 155 -9.28 -10.02 0.77
N TYR A 156 -9.57 -11.22 1.24
CA TYR A 156 -8.93 -11.80 2.41
C TYR A 156 -8.34 -13.16 2.05
N ALA A 157 -7.12 -13.42 2.48
CA ALA A 157 -6.45 -14.69 2.21
C ALA A 157 -5.59 -15.15 3.39
N LYS A 158 -5.22 -16.43 3.39
CA LYS A 158 -4.33 -17.02 4.37
C LYS A 158 -2.89 -17.10 3.86
N ALA A 159 -1.95 -16.91 4.78
CA ALA A 159 -0.52 -16.94 4.51
C ALA A 159 0.00 -18.30 3.99
N ASP A 160 -0.73 -19.38 4.25
CA ASP A 160 -0.38 -20.75 3.85
C ASP A 160 -0.90 -21.16 2.46
N GLY A 161 -1.61 -20.27 1.75
CA GLY A 161 -2.17 -20.55 0.43
C GLY A 161 -3.49 -21.34 0.45
N SER A 162 -4.06 -21.67 1.61
CA SER A 162 -5.21 -22.57 1.74
C SER A 162 -6.56 -21.91 1.50
N PHE A 163 -6.62 -20.56 1.52
CA PHE A 163 -7.91 -19.85 1.44
C PHE A 163 -7.74 -18.44 0.88
N ILE A 164 -8.62 -18.08 -0.04
CA ILE A 164 -8.81 -16.71 -0.54
C ILE A 164 -10.31 -16.47 -0.81
N GLU A 165 -10.79 -15.28 -0.48
CA GLU A 165 -12.18 -14.85 -0.70
C GLU A 165 -12.22 -13.38 -1.11
N GLU A 166 -13.09 -13.03 -2.07
CA GLU A 166 -13.46 -11.64 -2.36
C GLU A 166 -14.52 -11.20 -1.36
N VAL A 167 -14.14 -10.30 -0.44
CA VAL A 167 -14.96 -9.92 0.72
C VAL A 167 -15.83 -8.71 0.43
N VAL A 168 -15.32 -7.74 -0.34
CA VAL A 168 -16.06 -6.55 -0.74
C VAL A 168 -15.96 -6.39 -2.25
N PHE A 169 -17.11 -6.44 -2.93
CA PHE A 169 -17.24 -6.23 -4.37
C PHE A 169 -18.58 -5.55 -4.67
N PRO A 170 -18.68 -4.64 -5.64
CA PRO A 170 -17.59 -4.08 -6.43
C PRO A 170 -16.93 -2.87 -5.76
N VAL A 171 -15.65 -2.65 -6.06
CA VAL A 171 -14.88 -1.47 -5.63
C VAL A 171 -14.22 -0.84 -6.86
N ASP A 172 -14.00 0.47 -6.85
CA ASP A 172 -13.35 1.18 -7.97
C ASP A 172 -11.90 1.50 -7.63
N SER A 173 -10.97 0.82 -8.28
CA SER A 173 -9.53 1.07 -8.13
C SER A 173 -9.08 1.15 -6.67
N PRO A 174 -9.40 0.12 -5.83
CA PRO A 174 -8.94 0.13 -4.44
C PRO A 174 -7.41 0.04 -4.40
N ASN A 175 -6.82 0.86 -3.53
CA ASN A 175 -5.38 1.06 -3.41
C ASN A 175 -4.96 0.75 -1.97
N GLY A 176 -4.59 1.74 -1.16
CA GLY A 176 -4.18 1.51 0.22
C GLY A 176 -5.21 0.74 1.04
N ILE A 177 -4.73 -0.12 1.93
CA ILE A 177 -5.55 -0.89 2.86
C ILE A 177 -4.91 -0.93 4.25
N GLY A 178 -5.73 -0.85 5.30
CA GLY A 178 -5.25 -0.90 6.69
C GLY A 178 -6.30 -1.40 7.65
N LEU A 179 -5.87 -1.80 8.83
CA LEU A 179 -6.75 -2.21 9.92
C LEU A 179 -6.71 -1.19 11.06
N SER A 180 -7.83 -1.02 11.77
CA SER A 180 -7.87 -0.27 13.01
C SER A 180 -6.93 -0.89 14.07
N PRO A 181 -6.50 -0.13 15.08
CA PRO A 181 -5.66 -0.67 16.16
C PRO A 181 -6.27 -1.88 16.89
N ALA A 182 -7.59 -1.95 16.95
CA ALA A 182 -8.31 -3.10 17.53
C ALA A 182 -8.54 -4.25 16.52
N GLY A 183 -8.26 -4.04 15.24
CA GLY A 183 -8.52 -5.01 14.17
C GLY A 183 -10.02 -5.19 13.85
N ASP A 184 -10.88 -4.34 14.39
CA ASP A 184 -12.35 -4.41 14.23
C ASP A 184 -12.88 -3.61 13.04
N ARG A 185 -12.00 -2.93 12.31
CA ARG A 185 -12.32 -2.20 11.08
C ARG A 185 -11.25 -2.43 10.02
N VAL A 186 -11.67 -2.53 8.77
CA VAL A 186 -10.81 -2.46 7.60
C VAL A 186 -11.10 -1.14 6.87
N TYR A 187 -10.04 -0.42 6.52
CA TYR A 187 -10.05 0.81 5.76
C TYR A 187 -9.43 0.58 4.40
N TRP A 188 -9.97 1.24 3.36
CA TRP A 188 -9.30 1.28 2.05
C TRP A 188 -9.47 2.62 1.38
N ALA A 189 -8.50 2.97 0.56
CA ALA A 189 -8.55 4.14 -0.32
C ALA A 189 -8.91 3.71 -1.73
N GLU A 190 -9.71 4.51 -2.43
CA GLU A 190 -9.97 4.36 -3.86
C GLU A 190 -9.28 5.48 -4.64
N THR A 191 -8.42 5.12 -5.58
CA THR A 191 -7.60 6.09 -6.30
C THR A 191 -8.46 7.06 -7.09
N HIS A 192 -9.30 6.57 -7.98
CA HIS A 192 -10.00 7.43 -8.94
C HIS A 192 -11.24 8.12 -8.38
N THR A 193 -11.78 7.62 -7.29
CA THR A 193 -12.89 8.32 -6.60
C THR A 193 -12.38 9.37 -5.60
N GLY A 194 -11.10 9.31 -5.21
CA GLY A 194 -10.49 10.19 -4.21
C GLY A 194 -11.18 10.07 -2.85
N ARG A 195 -11.52 8.85 -2.44
CA ARG A 195 -12.26 8.58 -1.20
C ARG A 195 -11.61 7.49 -0.36
N VAL A 196 -11.77 7.62 0.96
CA VAL A 196 -11.45 6.58 1.94
C VAL A 196 -12.74 5.96 2.44
N TYR A 197 -12.76 4.65 2.51
CA TYR A 197 -13.89 3.84 2.97
C TYR A 197 -13.53 2.99 4.17
N GLN A 198 -14.55 2.47 4.86
CA GLN A 198 -14.39 1.56 5.99
C GLN A 198 -15.50 0.51 6.03
N ARG A 199 -15.20 -0.62 6.66
CA ARG A 199 -16.17 -1.64 7.05
C ARG A 199 -15.80 -2.22 8.41
N GLU A 200 -16.80 -2.59 9.19
CA GLU A 200 -16.62 -3.38 10.40
C GLU A 200 -16.09 -4.77 10.04
N VAL A 201 -15.10 -5.25 10.77
CA VAL A 201 -14.58 -6.63 10.69
C VAL A 201 -15.24 -7.42 11.82
N VAL A 202 -16.16 -8.33 11.49
CA VAL A 202 -16.89 -9.12 12.48
C VAL A 202 -16.18 -10.43 12.84
N SER A 203 -15.30 -10.89 11.98
CA SER A 203 -14.34 -11.98 12.20
C SER A 203 -13.29 -11.97 11.09
N PRO A 204 -12.18 -12.72 11.21
CA PRO A 204 -11.15 -12.79 10.16
C PRO A 204 -11.76 -13.07 8.77
N GLY A 205 -11.52 -12.16 7.83
CA GLY A 205 -12.03 -12.23 6.47
C GLY A 205 -13.54 -11.98 6.30
N LYS A 206 -14.23 -11.46 7.31
CA LYS A 206 -15.67 -11.19 7.24
C LYS A 206 -15.97 -9.76 7.67
N VAL A 207 -16.73 -9.04 6.84
CA VAL A 207 -17.21 -7.69 7.15
C VAL A 207 -18.68 -7.72 7.54
N GLY A 208 -19.06 -6.81 8.44
CA GLY A 208 -20.44 -6.61 8.87
C GLY A 208 -21.34 -6.07 7.73
N PRO A 209 -22.66 -6.04 7.91
CA PRO A 209 -23.58 -5.48 6.94
C PRO A 209 -23.37 -3.97 6.77
N ILE A 210 -23.78 -3.42 5.62
CA ILE A 210 -23.91 -1.98 5.45
C ILE A 210 -25.16 -1.54 6.18
N THR A 211 -25.02 -0.59 7.10
CA THR A 211 -26.16 0.00 7.82
C THR A 211 -26.15 1.53 7.68
N PRO A 212 -27.31 2.19 7.78
CA PRO A 212 -27.36 3.65 7.70
C PRO A 212 -26.58 4.36 8.82
N GLU A 213 -26.39 3.69 9.96
CA GLU A 213 -25.75 4.23 11.16
C GLU A 213 -24.22 4.25 11.05
N VAL A 214 -23.64 3.39 10.20
CA VAL A 214 -22.20 3.34 9.99
C VAL A 214 -21.90 3.66 8.53
N PRO A 215 -21.55 4.91 8.23
CA PRO A 215 -21.20 5.29 6.86
C PRO A 215 -19.99 4.49 6.38
N THR A 216 -20.11 3.89 5.20
CA THR A 216 -18.99 3.18 4.59
C THR A 216 -17.92 4.14 4.08
N MET A 217 -18.31 5.29 3.55
CA MET A 217 -17.38 6.36 3.15
C MET A 217 -17.00 7.19 4.37
N MET A 218 -15.70 7.27 4.66
CA MET A 218 -15.14 8.09 5.74
C MET A 218 -14.89 9.53 5.28
N CYS A 219 -14.15 9.68 4.18
CA CYS A 219 -13.62 10.96 3.74
C CYS A 219 -13.49 11.01 2.22
N GLY A 220 -13.64 12.22 1.67
CA GLY A 220 -13.27 12.56 0.31
C GLY A 220 -12.77 13.99 0.27
N LEU A 221 -11.73 14.26 -0.50
CA LEU A 221 -11.16 15.60 -0.62
C LEU A 221 -11.86 16.39 -1.73
N PRO A 222 -11.94 17.73 -1.60
CA PRO A 222 -12.43 18.58 -2.66
C PRO A 222 -11.44 18.68 -3.82
N GLY A 223 -11.95 19.01 -5.00
CA GLY A 223 -11.15 19.15 -6.22
C GLY A 223 -10.77 17.80 -6.84
N TYR A 224 -9.72 17.81 -7.65
CA TYR A 224 -9.19 16.61 -8.26
C TYR A 224 -8.01 16.10 -7.44
N GLN A 225 -8.27 15.08 -6.64
CA GLN A 225 -7.29 14.39 -5.82
C GLN A 225 -7.43 12.87 -6.03
N LEU A 226 -6.30 12.20 -6.06
CA LEU A 226 -6.23 10.74 -6.17
C LEU A 226 -5.61 10.23 -4.87
N PHE A 227 -6.21 9.19 -4.29
CA PHE A 227 -5.63 8.51 -3.13
C PHE A 227 -4.82 7.30 -3.55
N ASP A 228 -3.73 7.07 -2.81
CA ASP A 228 -2.84 5.94 -3.03
C ASP A 228 -2.80 5.06 -1.77
N SER A 229 -1.68 4.46 -1.43
CA SER A 229 -1.56 3.59 -0.28
C SER A 229 -1.75 4.34 1.05
N LEU A 230 -2.01 3.61 2.11
CA LEU A 230 -2.27 4.17 3.43
C LEU A 230 -1.62 3.36 4.55
N ALA A 231 -1.39 4.02 5.68
CA ALA A 231 -1.15 3.37 6.97
C ALA A 231 -2.14 3.89 8.01
N VAL A 232 -2.31 3.16 9.10
CA VAL A 232 -3.11 3.60 10.25
C VAL A 232 -2.15 3.91 11.39
N ASP A 233 -2.37 5.02 12.10
CA ASP A 233 -1.57 5.38 13.27
C ASP A 233 -2.15 4.77 14.57
N GLY A 234 -1.44 4.96 15.68
CA GLY A 234 -1.82 4.39 16.97
C GLY A 234 -3.11 4.97 17.57
N ASP A 235 -3.54 6.14 17.12
CA ASP A 235 -4.80 6.79 17.51
C ASP A 235 -5.96 6.37 16.57
N GLY A 236 -5.69 5.53 15.58
CA GLY A 236 -6.64 5.02 14.60
C GLY A 236 -6.89 5.99 13.44
N ASN A 237 -6.07 7.03 13.26
CA ASN A 237 -6.17 7.89 12.09
C ASN A 237 -5.68 7.14 10.86
N VAL A 238 -6.37 7.34 9.74
CA VAL A 238 -5.96 6.84 8.43
C VAL A 238 -5.05 7.88 7.77
N CYS A 239 -3.79 7.51 7.58
CA CYS A 239 -2.76 8.34 6.96
C CYS A 239 -2.64 7.95 5.49
N VAL A 240 -3.36 8.62 4.60
CA VAL A 240 -3.44 8.24 3.18
C VAL A 240 -2.55 9.12 2.32
N ALA A 241 -1.74 8.47 1.49
CA ALA A 241 -0.95 9.15 0.48
C ALA A 241 -1.87 9.81 -0.56
N THR A 242 -1.62 11.07 -0.84
CA THR A 242 -2.49 11.93 -1.64
C THR A 242 -1.71 12.43 -2.84
N LEU A 243 -2.04 11.90 -4.00
CA LEU A 243 -1.47 12.32 -5.28
C LEU A 243 -2.06 13.69 -5.68
N VAL A 244 -1.38 14.37 -6.60
CA VAL A 244 -1.71 15.71 -7.11
C VAL A 244 -1.37 16.81 -6.10
N ASN A 245 -1.89 16.76 -4.87
CA ASN A 245 -1.46 17.67 -3.81
C ASN A 245 -0.01 17.40 -3.36
N GLY A 246 0.41 16.13 -3.40
CA GLY A 246 1.74 15.69 -2.97
C GLY A 246 1.88 15.71 -1.45
N GLY A 247 1.56 14.59 -0.80
CA GLY A 247 1.70 14.50 0.66
C GLY A 247 0.83 13.43 1.31
N ILE A 248 0.75 13.50 2.63
CA ILE A 248 -0.05 12.57 3.44
C ILE A 248 -1.23 13.32 4.05
N THR A 249 -2.44 12.87 3.74
CA THR A 249 -3.68 13.35 4.39
C THR A 249 -3.99 12.44 5.57
N VAL A 250 -4.20 13.02 6.74
CA VAL A 250 -4.56 12.29 7.97
C VAL A 250 -6.04 12.48 8.25
N VAL A 251 -6.77 11.38 8.25
CA VAL A 251 -8.22 11.33 8.46
C VAL A 251 -8.50 10.65 9.80
N SER A 252 -9.20 11.34 10.69
CA SER A 252 -9.59 10.79 12.00
C SER A 252 -10.58 9.64 11.85
N PRO A 253 -10.77 8.80 12.91
CA PRO A 253 -11.82 7.78 12.91
C PRO A 253 -13.24 8.33 12.68
N ALA A 254 -13.46 9.62 12.93
CA ALA A 254 -14.73 10.32 12.65
C ALA A 254 -14.87 10.74 11.18
N GLY A 255 -13.84 10.56 10.34
CA GLY A 255 -13.83 10.96 8.93
C GLY A 255 -13.43 12.42 8.68
N GLU A 256 -12.87 13.09 9.68
CA GLU A 256 -12.41 14.47 9.57
C GLU A 256 -10.94 14.54 9.14
N VAL A 257 -10.60 15.42 8.21
CA VAL A 257 -9.20 15.70 7.88
C VAL A 257 -8.59 16.52 9.01
N VAL A 258 -7.68 15.92 9.77
CA VAL A 258 -7.06 16.54 10.96
C VAL A 258 -5.66 17.07 10.69
N LEU A 259 -5.00 16.59 9.62
CA LEU A 259 -3.66 17.02 9.25
C LEU A 259 -3.42 16.77 7.75
N PHE A 260 -2.59 17.63 7.14
CA PHE A 260 -1.94 17.37 5.86
C PHE A 260 -0.45 17.65 5.98
N VAL A 261 0.36 16.66 5.65
CA VAL A 261 1.82 16.76 5.60
C VAL A 261 2.24 16.87 4.15
N PRO A 262 2.66 18.06 3.67
CA PRO A 262 3.10 18.25 2.29
C PRO A 262 4.44 17.55 2.06
N VAL A 263 4.57 16.92 0.89
CA VAL A 263 5.80 16.31 0.38
C VAL A 263 6.12 16.97 -0.96
N ASP A 264 7.38 17.28 -1.20
CA ASP A 264 7.84 17.83 -2.48
C ASP A 264 7.96 16.71 -3.55
N ASP A 265 6.86 16.01 -3.74
CA ASP A 265 6.60 15.04 -4.81
C ASP A 265 5.09 14.88 -4.97
N ARG A 266 4.57 15.21 -6.15
CA ARG A 266 3.13 15.08 -6.44
C ARG A 266 2.65 13.63 -6.54
N ILE A 267 3.57 12.70 -6.62
CA ILE A 267 3.32 11.26 -6.60
C ILE A 267 3.91 10.68 -5.31
N THR A 268 3.40 11.20 -4.19
CA THR A 268 3.62 10.61 -2.87
C THR A 268 2.69 9.40 -2.74
N THR A 269 3.23 8.20 -2.67
CA THR A 269 2.45 6.98 -2.90
C THR A 269 2.20 6.16 -1.66
N ASN A 270 3.09 6.19 -0.65
CA ASN A 270 2.93 5.32 0.50
C ASN A 270 3.59 5.90 1.76
N ILE A 271 3.19 5.37 2.92
CA ILE A 271 3.72 5.70 4.23
C ILE A 271 3.76 4.44 5.09
N CYS A 272 4.84 4.23 5.85
CA CYS A 272 4.86 3.27 6.95
C CYS A 272 5.47 3.90 8.22
N PHE A 273 5.24 3.26 9.35
CA PHE A 273 5.76 3.70 10.64
C PHE A 273 6.85 2.76 11.14
N GLY A 274 7.84 3.34 11.79
CA GLY A 274 8.96 2.61 12.36
C GLY A 274 9.72 3.42 13.41
N GLY A 275 10.95 3.00 13.68
CA GLY A 275 11.74 3.53 14.78
C GLY A 275 11.44 2.82 16.09
N PRO A 276 12.26 3.04 17.14
CA PRO A 276 12.13 2.33 18.41
C PRO A 276 10.79 2.51 19.12
N ASP A 277 10.13 3.65 18.86
CA ASP A 277 8.86 4.07 19.46
C ASP A 277 7.71 4.12 18.43
N PHE A 278 7.95 3.72 17.17
CA PHE A 278 7.02 3.85 16.05
C PHE A 278 6.59 5.31 15.77
N ALA A 279 7.39 6.29 16.18
CA ALA A 279 7.10 7.70 15.93
C ALA A 279 7.85 8.26 14.70
N THR A 280 8.52 7.41 13.92
CA THR A 280 9.13 7.79 12.65
C THR A 280 8.24 7.34 11.49
N ALA A 281 7.81 8.27 10.65
CA ALA A 281 7.18 7.96 9.37
C ALA A 281 8.24 7.85 8.27
N PHE A 282 8.14 6.82 7.44
CA PHE A 282 8.88 6.67 6.19
C PHE A 282 7.90 6.79 5.03
N ILE A 283 8.22 7.67 4.07
CA ILE A 283 7.31 8.08 3.00
C ILE A 283 8.00 7.87 1.65
N THR A 284 7.30 7.24 0.71
CA THR A 284 7.77 7.07 -0.67
C THR A 284 7.36 8.26 -1.53
N ALA A 285 8.37 8.97 -2.05
CA ALA A 285 8.23 10.04 -3.02
C ALA A 285 8.58 9.45 -4.40
N SER A 286 7.56 8.86 -5.07
CA SER A 286 7.81 7.84 -6.08
C SER A 286 8.18 8.40 -7.44
N SER A 287 7.65 9.58 -7.83
CA SER A 287 8.06 10.18 -9.12
C SER A 287 9.50 10.66 -9.11
N THR A 288 10.03 11.06 -7.95
CA THR A 288 11.41 11.50 -7.78
C THR A 288 12.36 10.39 -7.30
N GLY A 289 11.83 9.20 -7.05
CA GLY A 289 12.61 8.02 -6.65
C GLY A 289 13.27 8.14 -5.28
N ARG A 290 12.58 8.74 -4.29
CA ARG A 290 13.14 8.99 -2.95
C ARG A 290 12.39 8.22 -1.86
N LEU A 291 13.13 7.80 -0.84
CA LEU A 291 12.60 7.44 0.47
C LEU A 291 12.88 8.59 1.44
N LEU A 292 11.83 9.13 2.03
CA LEU A 292 11.89 10.22 3.00
C LEU A 292 11.53 9.70 4.39
N LYS A 293 11.97 10.40 5.44
CA LYS A 293 11.54 10.17 6.82
C LYS A 293 11.27 11.48 7.55
N MET A 294 10.38 11.40 8.55
CA MET A 294 10.12 12.50 9.47
C MET A 294 9.71 11.97 10.84
N GLN A 295 9.84 12.81 11.87
CA GLN A 295 9.19 12.59 13.16
C GLN A 295 7.69 12.78 12.95
N TRP A 296 6.90 11.70 13.16
CA TRP A 296 5.46 11.74 13.03
C TRP A 296 4.84 12.42 14.26
N PRO A 297 3.86 13.30 14.10
CA PRO A 297 3.26 14.03 15.24
C PRO A 297 2.40 13.14 16.14
N PHE A 298 2.01 11.97 15.65
CA PHE A 298 1.30 10.95 16.41
C PHE A 298 2.21 9.72 16.61
N LYS A 299 1.75 8.72 17.29
CA LYS A 299 2.45 7.44 17.35
C LYS A 299 1.93 6.54 16.22
N GLY A 300 2.80 5.98 15.40
CA GLY A 300 2.43 4.99 14.40
C GLY A 300 1.88 3.71 15.03
N LEU A 301 1.00 3.02 14.33
CA LEU A 301 0.55 1.69 14.71
C LEU A 301 1.63 0.66 14.38
N LYS A 302 2.06 -0.10 15.38
CA LYS A 302 2.86 -1.29 15.14
C LYS A 302 1.99 -2.34 14.46
N LEU A 303 2.37 -2.75 13.26
CA LEU A 303 1.64 -3.78 12.53
C LEU A 303 1.87 -5.17 13.14
N ASN A 304 0.95 -6.08 12.85
CA ASN A 304 1.14 -7.49 13.21
C ASN A 304 2.40 -8.02 12.52
N TYR A 305 3.20 -8.77 13.27
CA TYR A 305 4.46 -9.40 12.82
C TYR A 305 5.66 -8.46 12.54
N GLN A 306 5.54 -7.16 12.81
CA GLN A 306 6.68 -6.23 12.83
C GLN A 306 7.54 -6.35 14.08
#